data_2c686402b9ce3646d6749748c667d2f4
#
_entry.id   2c686402b9ce3646d6749748c667d2f4
#
_cell.length_a   1.000
_cell.length_b   1.000
_cell.length_c   1.000
_cell.angle_alpha   90.00
_cell.angle_beta   90.00
_cell.angle_gamma   90.00
#
_symmetry.space_group_name_H-M   'P 1'
#
loop_
_entity.id
_entity.type
_entity.pdbx_description
1 polymer ?
#
loop_
_entity_poly.entity_id
_entity_poly.type
_entity_poly.pdbx_seq_one_letter_code
_entity_poly.pdbx_strand_id
1 'polypeptide(L)'
;VGSTGGLHGLLDPLARTIPAIFSVEVGSANLGLFLLQRLVFLGLGGALLCFSIFYVERLTGESERKNILRLAGTGLLVIAVFAGVSYEGYFVKGGKQREAFRQAYVRSEDKVKVHILEHDIHFKEKVKGMEASSRMEICNKTGKEIPSIILYLNPSLTISRLTCEGQETRYSRDEQVVEINRIIQPGDTLVIEMKYEGGINEGVCYLDLPDKEFYDTEANRVGIFRFG
;
A
#
# COMPACT_ATOMS: atom_id res chain seq x y z
N VAL A 1 8.01 -14.15 -10.50
CA VAL A 1 7.50 -13.50 -11.72
C VAL A 1 7.55 -12.00 -11.41
N GLY A 2 8.47 -11.26 -12.05
CA GLY A 2 8.74 -9.88 -11.72
C GLY A 2 7.56 -8.97 -12.08
N SER A 3 7.20 -8.09 -11.15
CA SER A 3 6.27 -6.99 -11.35
C SER A 3 6.77 -6.09 -12.48
N THR A 4 6.17 -6.20 -13.65
CA THR A 4 6.48 -5.33 -14.81
C THR A 4 5.80 -3.96 -14.73
N GLY A 5 5.01 -3.70 -13.70
CA GLY A 5 4.24 -2.47 -13.54
C GLY A 5 5.10 -1.21 -13.33
N GLY A 6 6.20 -1.34 -12.58
CA GLY A 6 7.08 -0.21 -12.29
C GLY A 6 7.80 0.34 -13.52
N LEU A 7 8.39 -0.54 -14.34
CA LEU A 7 9.11 -0.13 -15.56
C LEU A 7 8.21 0.59 -16.56
N HIS A 8 6.95 0.18 -16.71
CA HIS A 8 6.00 0.86 -17.60
C HIS A 8 5.72 2.30 -17.14
N GLY A 9 5.53 2.49 -15.83
CA GLY A 9 5.32 3.82 -15.25
C GLY A 9 6.58 4.70 -15.35
N LEU A 10 7.77 4.12 -15.20
CA LEU A 10 9.03 4.86 -15.31
C LEU A 10 9.27 5.38 -16.73
N LEU A 11 8.84 4.63 -17.76
CA LEU A 11 9.01 5.00 -19.17
C LEU A 11 7.91 5.94 -19.70
N ASP A 12 6.90 6.27 -18.89
CA ASP A 12 5.86 7.23 -19.26
C ASP A 12 6.26 8.68 -18.88
N PRO A 13 6.79 9.48 -19.82
CA PRO A 13 7.24 10.85 -19.53
C PRO A 13 6.12 11.80 -19.14
N LEU A 14 4.87 11.46 -19.43
CA LEU A 14 3.69 12.27 -19.09
C LEU A 14 3.07 11.87 -17.74
N ALA A 15 3.60 10.81 -17.10
CA ALA A 15 3.10 10.26 -15.83
C ALA A 15 1.59 9.94 -15.84
N ARG A 16 1.06 9.50 -16.98
CA ARG A 16 -0.36 9.14 -17.11
C ARG A 16 -0.75 7.95 -16.25
N THR A 17 0.22 7.13 -15.91
CA THR A 17 0.06 5.94 -15.06
C THR A 17 0.11 6.25 -13.57
N ILE A 18 0.46 7.50 -13.17
CA ILE A 18 0.47 7.94 -11.78
C ILE A 18 -0.65 8.96 -11.62
N PRO A 19 -1.74 8.63 -10.93
CA PRO A 19 -2.81 9.57 -10.69
C PRO A 19 -2.31 10.67 -9.75
N ALA A 20 -2.05 11.85 -10.31
CA ALA A 20 -1.76 13.06 -9.56
C ALA A 20 -3.07 13.75 -9.19
N ILE A 21 -3.84 13.14 -8.29
CA ILE A 21 -5.11 13.71 -7.83
C ILE A 21 -4.79 14.66 -6.69
N PHE A 22 -5.11 15.93 -6.89
CA PHE A 22 -5.15 16.90 -5.82
C PHE A 22 -6.58 16.99 -5.29
N SER A 23 -6.77 16.66 -4.04
CA SER A 23 -8.02 16.89 -3.30
C SER A 23 -7.75 17.87 -2.17
N VAL A 24 -8.69 18.79 -1.94
CA VAL A 24 -8.61 19.73 -0.81
C VAL A 24 -8.60 19.00 0.53
N GLU A 25 -9.21 17.82 0.58
CA GLU A 25 -9.34 17.01 1.79
C GLU A 25 -8.14 16.10 2.04
N VAL A 26 -7.53 15.54 0.99
CA VAL A 26 -6.46 14.53 1.10
C VAL A 26 -5.10 15.07 0.65
N GLY A 27 -5.07 16.25 0.04
CA GLY A 27 -3.87 16.80 -0.58
C GLY A 27 -3.53 16.12 -1.91
N SER A 28 -2.24 16.00 -2.20
CA SER A 28 -1.78 15.32 -3.43
C SER A 28 -1.53 13.85 -3.15
N ALA A 29 -2.45 12.98 -3.58
CA ALA A 29 -2.20 11.55 -3.60
C ALA A 29 -1.00 11.25 -4.51
N ASN A 30 -0.11 10.34 -4.06
CA ASN A 30 1.05 9.86 -4.82
C ASN A 30 2.10 10.92 -5.21
N LEU A 31 2.09 12.11 -4.57
CA LEU A 31 3.05 13.18 -4.87
C LEU A 31 4.52 12.69 -4.83
N GLY A 32 4.88 11.87 -3.84
CA GLY A 32 6.23 11.34 -3.70
C GLY A 32 6.65 10.49 -4.89
N LEU A 33 5.78 9.61 -5.35
CA LEU A 33 6.03 8.74 -6.50
C LEU A 33 6.11 9.54 -7.80
N PHE A 34 5.22 10.53 -7.97
CA PHE A 34 5.27 11.47 -9.08
C PHE A 34 6.58 12.26 -9.12
N LEU A 35 7.02 12.81 -7.99
CA LEU A 35 8.28 13.56 -7.90
C LEU A 35 9.49 12.68 -8.16
N LEU A 36 9.51 11.43 -7.68
CA LEU A 36 10.58 10.48 -7.99
C LEU A 36 10.70 10.24 -9.49
N GLN A 37 9.58 10.01 -10.17
CA GLN A 37 9.58 9.84 -11.62
C GLN A 37 10.08 11.09 -12.34
N ARG A 38 9.64 12.29 -11.94
CA ARG A 38 10.13 13.56 -12.52
C ARG A 38 11.62 13.76 -12.30
N LEU A 39 12.12 13.37 -11.14
CA LEU A 39 13.54 13.46 -10.82
C LEU A 39 14.39 12.56 -11.73
N VAL A 40 13.88 11.39 -12.15
CA VAL A 40 14.53 10.53 -13.13
C VAL A 40 14.69 11.27 -14.47
N PHE A 41 13.60 11.84 -15.01
CA PHE A 41 13.64 12.54 -16.30
C PHE A 41 14.50 13.81 -16.26
N LEU A 42 14.37 14.61 -15.20
CA LEU A 42 15.18 15.81 -15.00
C LEU A 42 16.67 15.47 -14.88
N GLY A 43 16.99 14.43 -14.09
CA GLY A 43 18.37 13.97 -13.92
C GLY A 43 18.97 13.44 -15.21
N LEU A 44 18.24 12.60 -15.96
CA LEU A 44 18.69 12.07 -17.25
C LEU A 44 18.85 13.20 -18.29
N GLY A 45 17.84 14.08 -18.44
CA GLY A 45 17.88 15.19 -19.37
C GLY A 45 19.01 16.16 -19.05
N GLY A 46 19.18 16.53 -17.78
CA GLY A 46 20.27 17.39 -17.33
C GLY A 46 21.65 16.76 -17.54
N ALA A 47 21.81 15.45 -17.25
CA ALA A 47 23.04 14.72 -17.50
C ALA A 47 23.40 14.71 -18.98
N LEU A 48 22.41 14.40 -19.86
CA LEU A 48 22.61 14.42 -21.31
C LEU A 48 23.01 15.80 -21.83
N LEU A 49 22.40 16.87 -21.32
CA LEU A 49 22.77 18.25 -21.66
C LEU A 49 24.21 18.55 -21.21
N CYS A 50 24.60 18.23 -19.99
CA CYS A 50 25.97 18.43 -19.51
C CYS A 50 27.00 17.67 -20.36
N PHE A 51 26.70 16.41 -20.69
CA PHE A 51 27.60 15.61 -21.55
C PHE A 51 27.62 16.11 -22.99
N SER A 52 26.47 16.53 -23.54
CA SER A 52 26.43 17.13 -24.88
C SER A 52 27.28 18.38 -24.97
N ILE A 53 27.22 19.28 -24.00
CA ILE A 53 28.06 20.47 -23.92
C ILE A 53 29.54 20.08 -23.74
N PHE A 54 29.81 19.07 -22.89
CA PHE A 54 31.17 18.58 -22.67
C PHE A 54 31.85 18.05 -23.95
N TYR A 55 31.10 17.33 -24.81
CA TYR A 55 31.60 16.74 -26.05
C TYR A 55 31.63 17.70 -27.24
N VAL A 56 30.97 18.86 -27.14
CA VAL A 56 31.06 19.88 -28.22
C VAL A 56 32.44 20.54 -28.18
N GLU A 57 33.27 20.29 -29.20
CA GLU A 57 34.65 20.75 -29.30
C GLU A 57 34.85 22.28 -29.33
N ARG A 58 33.76 23.06 -29.54
CA ARG A 58 33.81 24.54 -29.63
C ARG A 58 34.12 25.24 -28.30
N LEU A 59 34.12 24.54 -27.21
CA LEU A 59 34.54 25.08 -25.91
C LEU A 59 36.07 25.05 -25.79
N THR A 60 36.71 25.89 -26.59
CA THR A 60 38.16 26.23 -26.43
C THR A 60 38.30 27.12 -25.20
N GLY A 61 38.50 26.57 -24.04
CA GLY A 61 38.75 27.34 -22.88
C GLY A 61 38.50 26.56 -21.59
N GLU A 62 39.48 26.61 -20.73
CA GLU A 62 39.51 26.23 -19.33
C GLU A 62 39.11 24.77 -19.02
N SER A 63 40.10 23.97 -18.74
CA SER A 63 39.99 22.61 -18.20
C SER A 63 39.00 22.52 -17.02
N GLU A 64 38.88 23.56 -16.23
CA GLU A 64 37.98 23.62 -15.06
C GLU A 64 36.52 23.53 -15.45
N ARG A 65 36.05 24.27 -16.46
CA ARG A 65 34.65 24.22 -16.92
C ARG A 65 34.27 22.85 -17.44
N LYS A 66 35.18 22.18 -18.15
CA LYS A 66 34.97 20.81 -18.64
C LYS A 66 34.83 19.82 -17.48
N ASN A 67 35.64 19.96 -16.44
CA ASN A 67 35.58 19.10 -15.26
C ASN A 67 34.27 19.33 -14.46
N ILE A 68 33.84 20.59 -14.33
CA ILE A 68 32.55 20.91 -13.68
C ILE A 68 31.36 20.28 -14.43
N LEU A 69 31.33 20.42 -15.76
CA LEU A 69 30.28 19.83 -16.59
C LEU A 69 30.25 18.30 -16.49
N ARG A 70 31.41 17.66 -16.52
CA ARG A 70 31.52 16.21 -16.34
C ARG A 70 31.03 15.79 -14.97
N LEU A 71 31.45 16.48 -13.90
CA LEU A 71 31.05 16.19 -12.53
C LEU A 71 29.53 16.40 -12.33
N ALA A 72 29.02 17.52 -12.85
CA ALA A 72 27.58 17.83 -12.79
C ALA A 72 26.74 16.78 -13.53
N GLY A 73 27.14 16.42 -14.76
CA GLY A 73 26.47 15.38 -15.56
C GLY A 73 26.50 14.02 -14.87
N THR A 74 27.63 13.63 -14.29
CA THR A 74 27.75 12.39 -13.53
C THR A 74 26.88 12.42 -12.26
N GLY A 75 26.88 13.53 -11.53
CA GLY A 75 26.05 13.70 -10.34
C GLY A 75 24.55 13.59 -10.65
N LEU A 76 24.09 14.25 -11.73
CA LEU A 76 22.70 14.16 -12.19
C LEU A 76 22.32 12.74 -12.63
N LEU A 77 23.24 12.03 -13.28
CA LEU A 77 23.01 10.63 -13.66
C LEU A 77 22.85 9.73 -12.43
N VAL A 78 23.71 9.91 -11.42
CA VAL A 78 23.60 9.16 -10.14
C VAL A 78 22.27 9.43 -9.46
N ILE A 79 21.84 10.69 -9.42
CA ILE A 79 20.52 11.07 -8.85
C ILE A 79 19.39 10.39 -9.63
N ALA A 80 19.44 10.40 -10.96
CA ALA A 80 18.44 9.75 -11.80
C ALA A 80 18.36 8.24 -11.55
N VAL A 81 19.52 7.57 -11.48
CA VAL A 81 19.57 6.12 -11.18
C VAL A 81 19.01 5.83 -9.79
N PHE A 82 19.40 6.60 -8.78
CA PHE A 82 18.90 6.42 -7.42
C PHE A 82 17.37 6.63 -7.35
N ALA A 83 16.85 7.67 -7.99
CA ALA A 83 15.41 7.92 -8.07
C ALA A 83 14.67 6.78 -8.78
N GLY A 84 15.23 6.26 -9.89
CA GLY A 84 14.67 5.12 -10.62
C GLY A 84 14.61 3.84 -9.79
N VAL A 85 15.72 3.51 -9.09
CA VAL A 85 15.77 2.36 -8.19
C VAL A 85 14.76 2.51 -7.04
N SER A 86 14.63 3.70 -6.47
CA SER A 86 13.66 3.98 -5.40
C SER A 86 12.22 3.85 -5.90
N TYR A 87 11.95 4.31 -7.11
CA TYR A 87 10.65 4.17 -7.76
C TYR A 87 10.26 2.71 -7.97
N GLU A 88 11.14 1.91 -8.58
CA GLU A 88 10.93 0.47 -8.75
C GLU A 88 10.79 -0.27 -7.42
N GLY A 89 11.61 0.10 -6.43
CA GLY A 89 11.58 -0.45 -5.08
C GLY A 89 10.21 -0.31 -4.41
N TYR A 90 9.49 0.77 -4.69
CA TYR A 90 8.13 0.99 -4.19
C TYR A 90 7.18 -0.12 -4.69
N PHE A 91 7.16 -0.40 -5.98
CA PHE A 91 6.29 -1.42 -6.58
C PHE A 91 6.69 -2.85 -6.17
N VAL A 92 7.99 -3.14 -6.13
CA VAL A 92 8.48 -4.45 -5.67
C VAL A 92 8.10 -4.71 -4.22
N LYS A 93 8.21 -3.70 -3.36
CA LYS A 93 7.79 -3.81 -1.95
C LYS A 93 6.28 -4.00 -1.84
N GLY A 94 5.50 -3.22 -2.57
CA GLY A 94 4.04 -3.35 -2.61
C GLY A 94 3.60 -4.72 -3.08
N GLY A 95 4.17 -5.24 -4.16
CA GLY A 95 3.87 -6.58 -4.67
C GLY A 95 4.19 -7.70 -3.66
N LYS A 96 5.32 -7.60 -2.96
CA LYS A 96 5.67 -8.55 -1.89
C LYS A 96 4.68 -8.50 -0.72
N GLN A 97 4.23 -7.31 -0.33
CA GLN A 97 3.22 -7.16 0.72
C GLN A 97 1.88 -7.75 0.29
N ARG A 98 1.42 -7.47 -0.93
CA ARG A 98 0.18 -8.05 -1.46
C ARG A 98 0.24 -9.58 -1.52
N GLU A 99 1.37 -10.14 -1.89
CA GLU A 99 1.56 -11.59 -1.88
C GLU A 99 1.47 -12.17 -0.46
N ALA A 100 2.07 -11.50 0.55
CA ALA A 100 1.93 -11.90 1.95
C ALA A 100 0.46 -11.88 2.41
N PHE A 101 -0.31 -10.84 2.04
CA PHE A 101 -1.74 -10.76 2.36
C PHE A 101 -2.55 -11.87 1.68
N ARG A 102 -2.24 -12.16 0.40
CA ARG A 102 -2.89 -13.27 -0.34
C ARG A 102 -2.63 -14.61 0.33
N GLN A 103 -1.39 -14.87 0.72
CA GLN A 103 -1.04 -16.10 1.41
C GLN A 103 -1.69 -16.22 2.79
N ALA A 104 -1.78 -15.13 3.56
CA ALA A 104 -2.49 -15.11 4.83
C ALA A 104 -3.98 -15.43 4.66
N TYR A 105 -4.61 -14.86 3.62
CA TYR A 105 -6.00 -15.17 3.28
C TYR A 105 -6.19 -16.65 2.95
N VAL A 106 -5.39 -17.20 2.05
CA VAL A 106 -5.46 -18.62 1.64
C VAL A 106 -5.29 -19.56 2.84
N ARG A 107 -4.36 -19.27 3.77
CA ARG A 107 -4.20 -20.07 4.99
C ARG A 107 -5.42 -20.07 5.90
N SER A 108 -6.28 -19.06 5.81
CA SER A 108 -7.48 -18.92 6.64
C SER A 108 -8.78 -19.22 5.90
N GLU A 109 -8.73 -19.48 4.59
CA GLU A 109 -9.91 -19.63 3.73
C GLU A 109 -10.77 -20.82 4.16
N ASP A 110 -10.14 -21.97 4.43
CA ASP A 110 -10.81 -23.22 4.82
C ASP A 110 -11.31 -23.23 6.27
N LYS A 111 -10.91 -22.24 7.09
CA LYS A 111 -11.36 -22.16 8.47
C LYS A 111 -12.84 -21.77 8.54
N VAL A 112 -13.58 -22.42 9.42
CA VAL A 112 -15.00 -22.12 9.64
C VAL A 112 -15.14 -20.69 10.16
N LYS A 113 -15.99 -19.90 9.50
CA LYS A 113 -16.23 -18.49 9.84
C LYS A 113 -17.48 -18.34 10.68
N VAL A 114 -17.44 -17.42 11.63
CA VAL A 114 -18.60 -17.04 12.43
C VAL A 114 -19.54 -16.15 11.62
N HIS A 115 -20.83 -16.14 11.99
CA HIS A 115 -21.81 -15.21 11.43
C HIS A 115 -21.89 -13.97 12.30
N ILE A 116 -21.75 -12.79 11.71
CA ILE A 116 -21.92 -11.51 12.40
C ILE A 116 -23.41 -11.15 12.37
N LEU A 117 -24.00 -10.96 13.56
CA LEU A 117 -25.39 -10.56 13.72
C LEU A 117 -25.50 -9.03 13.73
N GLU A 118 -24.64 -8.37 14.47
CA GLU A 118 -24.59 -6.92 14.62
C GLU A 118 -23.15 -6.44 14.65
N HIS A 119 -22.89 -5.28 14.07
CA HIS A 119 -21.56 -4.67 14.05
C HIS A 119 -21.65 -3.16 14.16
N ASP A 120 -21.28 -2.64 15.32
CA ASP A 120 -21.21 -1.21 15.60
C ASP A 120 -19.76 -0.74 15.52
N ILE A 121 -19.50 0.27 14.70
CA ILE A 121 -18.16 0.86 14.53
C ILE A 121 -18.26 2.35 14.86
N HIS A 122 -17.46 2.76 15.83
CA HIS A 122 -17.23 4.17 16.13
C HIS A 122 -15.79 4.51 15.74
N PHE A 123 -15.62 5.47 14.86
CA PHE A 123 -14.28 5.90 14.45
C PHE A 123 -14.09 7.41 14.67
N LYS A 124 -12.84 7.79 14.92
CA LYS A 124 -12.38 9.18 15.03
C LYS A 124 -11.19 9.36 14.11
N GLU A 125 -11.29 10.31 13.21
CA GLU A 125 -10.18 10.70 12.36
C GLU A 125 -9.06 11.35 13.16
N LYS A 126 -7.82 11.01 12.84
CA LYS A 126 -6.59 11.63 13.35
C LYS A 126 -5.80 12.20 12.17
N VAL A 127 -4.89 13.13 12.45
CA VAL A 127 -4.00 13.75 11.44
C VAL A 127 -3.24 12.69 10.59
N LYS A 128 -2.96 11.54 11.18
CA LYS A 128 -2.32 10.41 10.47
C LYS A 128 -3.08 9.12 10.77
N GLY A 129 -4.17 8.88 10.02
CA GLY A 129 -4.96 7.68 10.17
C GLY A 129 -6.22 7.87 11.02
N MET A 130 -6.62 6.84 11.73
CA MET A 130 -7.84 6.82 12.52
C MET A 130 -7.66 6.05 13.83
N GLU A 131 -8.52 6.34 14.78
CA GLU A 131 -8.77 5.52 15.96
C GLU A 131 -10.20 5.00 15.88
N ALA A 132 -10.41 3.72 16.10
CA ALA A 132 -11.73 3.14 16.05
C ALA A 132 -11.97 2.15 17.18
N SER A 133 -13.24 2.02 17.55
CA SER A 133 -13.74 0.95 18.38
C SER A 133 -14.87 0.21 17.65
N SER A 134 -14.80 -1.10 17.69
CA SER A 134 -15.74 -1.99 17.04
C SER A 134 -16.34 -2.93 18.08
N ARG A 135 -17.66 -3.05 18.11
CA ARG A 135 -18.40 -4.02 18.89
C ARG A 135 -19.17 -4.93 17.93
N MET A 136 -18.88 -6.21 17.98
CA MET A 136 -19.49 -7.22 17.12
C MET A 136 -20.22 -8.26 17.95
N GLU A 137 -21.46 -8.52 17.61
CA GLU A 137 -22.19 -9.68 18.06
C GLU A 137 -22.09 -10.79 17.02
N ILE A 138 -21.47 -11.90 17.38
CA ILE A 138 -21.21 -13.03 16.48
C ILE A 138 -21.92 -14.28 16.95
N CYS A 139 -22.35 -15.12 16.00
CA CYS A 139 -23.05 -16.36 16.30
C CYS A 139 -22.46 -17.52 15.49
N ASN A 140 -22.39 -18.70 16.11
CA ASN A 140 -22.08 -19.94 15.42
C ASN A 140 -23.36 -20.54 14.85
N LYS A 141 -23.65 -20.26 13.59
CA LYS A 141 -24.79 -20.87 12.86
C LYS A 141 -24.43 -22.21 12.20
N THR A 142 -23.24 -22.72 12.42
CA THR A 142 -22.85 -24.04 11.91
C THR A 142 -23.36 -25.14 12.86
N GLY A 143 -23.55 -26.32 12.34
CA GLY A 143 -23.91 -27.48 13.19
C GLY A 143 -22.73 -28.09 13.96
N LYS A 144 -21.55 -27.41 13.98
CA LYS A 144 -20.31 -27.91 14.57
C LYS A 144 -19.66 -26.85 15.45
N GLU A 145 -18.86 -27.27 16.42
CA GLU A 145 -18.02 -26.40 17.20
C GLU A 145 -17.01 -25.64 16.33
N ILE A 146 -16.84 -24.36 16.59
CA ILE A 146 -15.80 -23.53 15.98
C ILE A 146 -14.67 -23.36 17.00
N PRO A 147 -13.46 -23.89 16.73
CA PRO A 147 -12.36 -23.91 17.70
C PRO A 147 -11.69 -22.52 17.90
N SER A 148 -11.73 -21.68 16.88
CA SER A 148 -11.20 -20.32 16.93
C SER A 148 -12.01 -19.36 16.05
N ILE A 149 -12.10 -18.11 16.47
CA ILE A 149 -12.83 -17.06 15.76
C ILE A 149 -11.85 -16.37 14.80
N ILE A 150 -12.21 -16.33 13.51
CA ILE A 150 -11.44 -15.65 12.48
C ILE A 150 -12.13 -14.35 12.10
N LEU A 151 -11.40 -13.24 12.26
CA LEU A 151 -11.81 -11.91 11.83
C LEU A 151 -10.76 -11.34 10.86
N TYR A 152 -11.17 -10.38 10.05
CA TYR A 152 -10.29 -9.68 9.13
C TYR A 152 -10.21 -8.21 9.52
N LEU A 153 -8.99 -7.71 9.73
CA LEU A 153 -8.70 -6.32 10.05
C LEU A 153 -7.58 -5.83 9.14
N ASN A 154 -7.69 -4.60 8.64
CA ASN A 154 -6.63 -4.03 7.79
C ASN A 154 -5.25 -4.19 8.46
N PRO A 155 -4.23 -4.70 7.76
CA PRO A 155 -2.93 -5.08 8.37
C PRO A 155 -2.17 -3.91 9.00
N SER A 156 -2.42 -2.67 8.57
CA SER A 156 -1.78 -1.47 9.12
C SER A 156 -2.48 -0.90 10.35
N LEU A 157 -3.62 -1.48 10.76
CA LEU A 157 -4.29 -1.09 12.00
C LEU A 157 -3.76 -1.92 13.16
N THR A 158 -3.32 -1.26 14.21
CA THR A 158 -2.81 -1.89 15.43
C THR A 158 -3.95 -2.06 16.43
N ILE A 159 -4.16 -3.28 16.92
CA ILE A 159 -5.15 -3.57 17.96
C ILE A 159 -4.55 -3.16 19.30
N SER A 160 -5.18 -2.19 19.96
CA SER A 160 -4.79 -1.72 21.30
C SER A 160 -5.49 -2.50 22.41
N ARG A 161 -6.70 -2.99 22.17
CA ARG A 161 -7.49 -3.81 23.11
C ARG A 161 -8.42 -4.74 22.35
N LEU A 162 -8.52 -5.99 22.83
CA LEU A 162 -9.49 -6.96 22.34
C LEU A 162 -10.11 -7.69 23.53
N THR A 163 -11.43 -7.66 23.61
CA THR A 163 -12.20 -8.35 24.64
C THR A 163 -13.25 -9.25 24.02
N CYS A 164 -13.52 -10.36 24.68
CA CYS A 164 -14.63 -11.27 24.38
C CYS A 164 -15.46 -11.42 25.64
N GLU A 165 -16.76 -11.13 25.56
CA GLU A 165 -17.65 -11.10 26.74
C GLU A 165 -17.10 -10.19 27.87
N GLY A 166 -16.54 -9.04 27.52
CA GLY A 166 -15.95 -8.09 28.46
C GLY A 166 -14.60 -8.53 29.09
N GLN A 167 -14.11 -9.73 28.79
CA GLN A 167 -12.83 -10.23 29.27
C GLN A 167 -11.74 -10.06 28.21
N GLU A 168 -10.57 -9.59 28.62
CA GLU A 168 -9.43 -9.45 27.71
C GLU A 168 -9.01 -10.82 27.19
N THR A 169 -8.86 -10.94 25.87
CA THR A 169 -8.67 -12.22 25.20
C THR A 169 -7.42 -12.18 24.34
N ARG A 170 -6.66 -13.27 24.37
CA ARG A 170 -5.48 -13.43 23.52
C ARG A 170 -5.88 -13.71 22.09
N TYR A 171 -5.13 -13.12 21.16
CA TYR A 171 -5.29 -13.35 19.74
C TYR A 171 -3.93 -13.56 19.08
N SER A 172 -3.92 -14.22 17.97
CA SER A 172 -2.80 -14.23 17.02
C SER A 172 -3.14 -13.41 15.80
N ARG A 173 -2.15 -12.88 15.14
CA ARG A 173 -2.34 -12.07 13.93
C ARG A 173 -1.39 -12.52 12.83
N ASP A 174 -1.94 -12.79 11.66
CA ASP A 174 -1.22 -13.08 10.43
C ASP A 174 -1.72 -12.11 9.36
N GLU A 175 -0.99 -11.00 9.20
CA GLU A 175 -1.35 -9.86 8.34
C GLU A 175 -2.76 -9.31 8.65
N GLN A 176 -3.72 -9.44 7.72
CA GLN A 176 -5.11 -9.03 7.93
C GLN A 176 -5.94 -10.02 8.75
N VAL A 177 -5.45 -11.22 8.98
CA VAL A 177 -6.18 -12.27 9.70
C VAL A 177 -5.93 -12.15 11.20
N VAL A 178 -6.99 -11.98 11.96
CA VAL A 178 -6.99 -11.97 13.42
C VAL A 178 -7.69 -13.23 13.91
N GLU A 179 -6.95 -14.10 14.56
CA GLU A 179 -7.46 -15.36 15.13
C GLU A 179 -7.54 -15.26 16.63
N ILE A 180 -8.75 -15.38 17.17
CA ILE A 180 -9.05 -15.34 18.59
C ILE A 180 -9.23 -16.78 19.08
N ASN A 181 -8.40 -17.20 20.04
CA ASN A 181 -8.44 -18.54 20.62
C ASN A 181 -9.64 -18.70 21.57
N ARG A 182 -10.83 -18.77 21.01
CA ARG A 182 -12.08 -18.93 21.73
C ARG A 182 -12.98 -19.93 21.01
N ILE A 183 -13.41 -20.95 21.73
CA ILE A 183 -14.33 -21.97 21.22
C ILE A 183 -15.75 -21.41 21.28
N ILE A 184 -16.53 -21.64 20.22
CA ILE A 184 -17.96 -21.30 20.16
C ILE A 184 -18.75 -22.57 19.83
N GLN A 185 -19.68 -22.94 20.72
CA GLN A 185 -20.56 -24.07 20.48
C GLN A 185 -21.63 -23.73 19.44
N PRO A 186 -22.24 -24.73 18.77
CA PRO A 186 -23.32 -24.52 17.84
C PRO A 186 -24.51 -23.75 18.49
N GLY A 187 -24.91 -22.66 17.86
CA GLY A 187 -25.99 -21.80 18.34
C GLY A 187 -25.59 -20.75 19.37
N ASP A 188 -24.36 -20.79 19.91
CA ASP A 188 -23.89 -19.79 20.84
C ASP A 188 -23.66 -18.44 20.15
N THR A 189 -23.89 -17.39 20.93
CA THR A 189 -23.65 -15.99 20.55
C THR A 189 -22.62 -15.40 21.51
N LEU A 190 -21.66 -14.64 20.98
CA LEU A 190 -20.64 -13.94 21.76
C LEU A 190 -20.50 -12.50 21.31
N VAL A 191 -20.10 -11.62 22.24
CA VAL A 191 -19.79 -10.22 21.96
C VAL A 191 -18.28 -10.02 21.97
N ILE A 192 -17.76 -9.49 20.87
CA ILE A 192 -16.36 -9.10 20.72
C ILE A 192 -16.27 -7.59 20.64
N GLU A 193 -15.42 -7.01 21.45
CA GLU A 193 -15.08 -5.59 21.38
C GLU A 193 -13.60 -5.43 21.04
N MET A 194 -13.30 -4.56 20.08
CA MET A 194 -11.95 -4.31 19.61
C MET A 194 -11.70 -2.81 19.51
N LYS A 195 -10.58 -2.35 20.04
CA LYS A 195 -10.05 -0.99 19.81
C LYS A 195 -8.81 -1.08 18.98
N TYR A 196 -8.73 -0.27 17.93
CA TYR A 196 -7.61 -0.27 17.01
C TYR A 196 -7.33 1.12 16.45
N GLU A 197 -6.09 1.34 16.02
CA GLU A 197 -5.67 2.62 15.45
C GLU A 197 -4.62 2.41 14.35
N GLY A 198 -4.50 3.40 13.47
CA GLY A 198 -3.50 3.41 12.39
C GLY A 198 -4.04 3.98 11.10
N GLY A 199 -3.28 3.84 10.04
CA GLY A 199 -3.67 4.19 8.68
C GLY A 199 -4.18 2.97 7.92
N ILE A 200 -4.99 3.18 6.91
CA ILE A 200 -5.48 2.11 6.03
C ILE A 200 -4.39 1.77 5.01
N ASN A 201 -4.04 0.48 4.92
CA ASN A 201 -3.23 -0.04 3.82
C ASN A 201 -4.15 -0.55 2.71
N GLU A 202 -4.22 0.17 1.61
CA GLU A 202 -5.06 -0.19 0.48
C GLU A 202 -4.54 -1.42 -0.29
N GLY A 203 -3.28 -1.80 -0.10
CA GLY A 203 -2.67 -2.97 -0.73
C GLY A 203 -3.36 -4.31 -0.37
N VAL A 204 -4.17 -4.33 0.69
CA VAL A 204 -4.99 -5.49 1.08
C VAL A 204 -6.30 -5.60 0.28
N CYS A 205 -6.67 -4.55 -0.46
CA CYS A 205 -7.87 -4.57 -1.28
C CYS A 205 -7.64 -5.34 -2.59
N TYR A 206 -8.70 -5.98 -3.09
CA TYR A 206 -8.67 -6.65 -4.40
C TYR A 206 -7.51 -7.64 -4.55
N LEU A 207 -7.34 -8.52 -3.58
CA LEU A 207 -6.26 -9.53 -3.58
C LEU A 207 -6.42 -10.59 -4.67
N ASP A 208 -7.60 -10.74 -5.23
CA ASP A 208 -7.94 -11.56 -6.38
C ASP A 208 -7.39 -11.02 -7.70
N LEU A 209 -7.13 -9.70 -7.77
CA LEU A 209 -6.56 -9.09 -8.96
C LEU A 209 -5.04 -9.31 -9.03
N PRO A 210 -4.49 -9.60 -10.23
CA PRO A 210 -3.05 -9.54 -10.46
C PRO A 210 -2.48 -8.16 -10.12
N ASP A 211 -1.26 -8.09 -9.62
CA ASP A 211 -0.65 -6.83 -9.19
C ASP A 211 -0.63 -5.77 -10.30
N LYS A 212 -0.43 -6.18 -11.55
CA LYS A 212 -0.49 -5.27 -12.70
C LYS A 212 -1.86 -4.59 -12.81
N GLU A 213 -2.94 -5.36 -12.74
CA GLU A 213 -4.30 -4.85 -12.84
C GLU A 213 -4.68 -4.00 -11.62
N PHE A 214 -4.20 -4.38 -10.43
CA PHE A 214 -4.38 -3.59 -9.22
C PHE A 214 -3.80 -2.18 -9.36
N TYR A 215 -2.55 -2.06 -9.79
CA TYR A 215 -1.91 -0.75 -9.97
C TYR A 215 -2.51 0.04 -11.15
N ASP A 216 -2.91 -0.62 -12.23
CA ASP A 216 -3.60 0.02 -13.33
C ASP A 216 -5.00 0.52 -12.92
N THR A 217 -5.71 -0.24 -12.07
CA THR A 217 -7.02 0.15 -11.52
C THR A 217 -6.88 1.31 -10.57
N GLU A 218 -5.82 1.34 -9.74
CA GLU A 218 -5.52 2.45 -8.86
C GLU A 218 -5.23 3.73 -9.65
N ALA A 219 -4.50 3.64 -10.77
CA ALA A 219 -4.28 4.73 -11.70
C ALA A 219 -5.60 5.22 -12.35
N ASN A 220 -6.54 4.32 -12.55
CA ASN A 220 -7.82 4.58 -13.21
C ASN A 220 -9.00 4.81 -12.24
N ARG A 221 -8.77 4.88 -10.93
CA ARG A 221 -9.83 5.11 -9.92
C ARG A 221 -10.67 6.35 -10.19
N VAL A 222 -10.11 7.36 -10.85
CA VAL A 222 -10.87 8.52 -11.34
C VAL A 222 -11.97 8.11 -12.32
N GLY A 223 -11.83 6.99 -13.03
CA GLY A 223 -12.82 6.45 -13.94
C GLY A 223 -13.97 5.70 -13.25
N ILE A 224 -13.73 5.12 -12.07
CA ILE A 224 -14.73 4.33 -11.33
C ILE A 224 -15.78 5.24 -10.68
N PHE A 225 -15.46 6.48 -10.37
CA PHE A 225 -16.41 7.48 -9.84
C PHE A 225 -17.19 8.21 -10.93
N ARG A 226 -17.13 7.81 -12.20
CA ARG A 226 -18.12 8.20 -13.20
C ARG A 226 -19.40 7.41 -12.95
N PHE A 227 -20.11 7.80 -11.92
CA PHE A 227 -21.52 7.47 -11.83
C PHE A 227 -22.26 8.31 -12.87
N GLY A 228 -22.84 7.60 -13.85
CA GLY A 228 -23.86 8.16 -14.70
C GLY A 228 -25.09 8.52 -13.89
#